data_c5418332faf16b148df07b38324a0559
#
_entry.id   c5418332faf16b148df07b38324a0559
#
_cell.length_a   1.000
_cell.length_b   1.000
_cell.length_c   1.000
_cell.angle_alpha   90.00
_cell.angle_beta   90.00
_cell.angle_gamma   90.00
#
_symmetry.space_group_name_H-M   'P 1'
#
loop_
_entity.id
_entity.type
_entity.pdbx_description
1 polymer ?
#
loop_
_entity_poly.entity_id
_entity_poly.type
_entity_poly.pdbx_seq_one_letter_code
_entity_poly.pdbx_strand_id
1 'polypeptide(L)'
;MIETPAEVPEELVPTDDLYVSLGGGKEVALRCYRAQLHGCPERPAIGLDRAYSARPLVLVEKQAMFPELAVLSFFRKKGWEGVWVDAAHRKYFDRMPNQSKGISLGAHAAQVLARVAQYAGSGRAGCWDLVLWADRAVAFAAVVGDGDSPASVATTAAVGRLLGEARTGWLRAAVKSGMTAAQFAVVRWEYRKVAARRKRA
;
A
#
# COMPACT_ATOMS: atom_id res chain seq x y z
N MET A 1 -24.18 4.89 -2.42
CA MET A 1 -23.05 4.63 -3.36
C MET A 1 -21.82 5.21 -2.69
N ILE A 2 -20.79 4.43 -2.47
CA ILE A 2 -19.50 4.92 -2.00
C ILE A 2 -18.80 5.39 -3.27
N GLU A 3 -18.74 6.69 -3.47
CA GLU A 3 -18.02 7.26 -4.61
C GLU A 3 -16.54 6.89 -4.50
N THR A 4 -16.01 6.31 -5.56
CA THR A 4 -14.58 6.08 -5.69
C THR A 4 -13.92 7.44 -5.86
N PRO A 5 -12.89 7.77 -5.08
CA PRO A 5 -12.27 9.07 -5.17
C PRO A 5 -11.71 9.35 -6.55
N ALA A 6 -11.91 10.56 -7.01
CA ALA A 6 -11.81 10.94 -8.39
C ALA A 6 -10.39 10.99 -8.97
N GLU A 7 -9.34 11.07 -8.16
CA GLU A 7 -8.00 11.30 -8.72
C GLU A 7 -6.94 10.35 -8.15
N VAL A 8 -6.37 9.56 -9.05
CA VAL A 8 -5.14 8.80 -8.80
C VAL A 8 -3.95 9.78 -8.87
N PRO A 9 -2.98 9.70 -7.95
CA PRO A 9 -1.77 10.49 -8.01
C PRO A 9 -1.02 10.31 -9.34
N GLU A 10 -0.49 11.39 -9.90
CA GLU A 10 0.26 11.37 -11.18
C GLU A 10 1.54 10.53 -11.10
N GLU A 11 2.10 10.38 -9.91
CA GLU A 11 3.24 9.54 -9.64
C GLU A 11 2.93 8.03 -9.76
N LEU A 12 1.65 7.66 -9.82
CA LEU A 12 1.17 6.29 -9.93
C LEU A 12 0.71 6.00 -11.36
N VAL A 13 1.55 5.34 -12.14
CA VAL A 13 1.26 4.98 -13.53
C VAL A 13 0.39 3.72 -13.54
N PRO A 14 -0.82 3.76 -14.14
CA PRO A 14 -1.67 2.58 -14.29
C PRO A 14 -0.95 1.45 -15.04
N THR A 15 -1.19 0.23 -14.61
CA THR A 15 -0.73 -1.01 -15.27
C THR A 15 -1.90 -1.96 -15.45
N ASP A 16 -1.64 -3.17 -15.96
CA ASP A 16 -2.69 -4.20 -16.10
C ASP A 16 -3.31 -4.54 -14.74
N ASP A 17 -4.62 -4.74 -14.74
CA ASP A 17 -5.38 -5.12 -13.55
C ASP A 17 -4.95 -6.49 -13.03
N LEU A 18 -5.03 -6.64 -11.72
CA LEU A 18 -4.71 -7.87 -11.01
C LEU A 18 -6.00 -8.63 -10.69
N TYR A 19 -6.17 -9.81 -11.26
CA TYR A 19 -7.33 -10.65 -10.99
C TYR A 19 -7.09 -11.53 -9.78
N VAL A 20 -7.96 -11.43 -8.78
CA VAL A 20 -7.84 -12.16 -7.50
C VAL A 20 -9.04 -13.06 -7.29
N SER A 21 -8.79 -14.36 -7.15
CA SER A 21 -9.83 -15.33 -6.80
C SER A 21 -10.24 -15.17 -5.33
N LEU A 22 -11.54 -15.00 -5.12
CA LEU A 22 -12.13 -14.94 -3.78
C LEU A 22 -12.66 -16.31 -3.31
N GLY A 23 -12.52 -17.34 -4.15
CA GLY A 23 -13.08 -18.66 -3.91
C GLY A 23 -14.53 -18.78 -4.43
N GLY A 24 -15.01 -20.03 -4.56
CA GLY A 24 -16.37 -20.30 -5.07
C GLY A 24 -16.61 -19.78 -6.50
N GLY A 25 -15.59 -19.73 -7.35
CA GLY A 25 -15.70 -19.23 -8.73
C GLY A 25 -15.80 -17.71 -8.84
N LYS A 26 -15.71 -16.97 -7.73
CA LYS A 26 -15.75 -15.50 -7.76
C LYS A 26 -14.33 -14.93 -7.91
N GLU A 27 -14.20 -13.99 -8.81
CA GLU A 27 -12.97 -13.25 -9.08
C GLU A 27 -13.24 -11.74 -9.06
N VAL A 28 -12.26 -10.95 -8.64
CA VAL A 28 -12.32 -9.50 -8.67
C VAL A 28 -11.07 -8.94 -9.35
N ALA A 29 -11.25 -7.90 -10.15
CA ALA A 29 -10.16 -7.13 -10.74
C ALA A 29 -9.76 -6.01 -9.78
N LEU A 30 -8.49 -5.95 -9.42
CA LEU A 30 -7.91 -4.89 -8.63
C LEU A 30 -7.08 -3.98 -9.53
N ARG A 31 -7.25 -2.68 -9.39
CA ARG A 31 -6.41 -1.72 -10.11
C ARG A 31 -4.97 -1.82 -9.65
N CYS A 32 -4.05 -1.88 -10.61
CA CYS A 32 -2.63 -1.87 -10.33
C CYS A 32 -1.97 -0.61 -10.84
N TYR A 33 -0.97 -0.17 -10.09
CA TYR A 33 -0.17 1.01 -10.41
C TYR A 33 1.29 0.70 -10.21
N ARG A 34 2.13 1.42 -10.95
CA ARG A 34 3.58 1.41 -10.79
C ARG A 34 4.04 2.77 -10.28
N ALA A 35 4.87 2.76 -9.23
CA ALA A 35 5.55 3.92 -8.70
C ALA A 35 7.06 3.80 -8.90
N GLN A 36 7.69 4.79 -9.52
CA GLN A 36 9.15 4.89 -9.61
C GLN A 36 9.68 5.77 -8.50
N LEU A 37 10.39 5.18 -7.55
CA LEU A 37 10.91 5.86 -6.37
C LEU A 37 12.42 6.04 -6.45
N HIS A 38 12.92 7.16 -5.98
CA HIS A 38 14.36 7.37 -5.87
C HIS A 38 14.90 6.58 -4.68
N GLY A 39 15.88 5.72 -4.93
CA GLY A 39 16.59 5.02 -3.86
C GLY A 39 17.34 6.02 -2.97
N CYS A 40 17.44 5.70 -1.69
CA CYS A 40 18.28 6.44 -0.76
C CYS A 40 19.71 5.86 -0.86
N PRO A 41 20.69 6.54 -1.48
CA PRO A 41 22.02 5.98 -1.76
C PRO A 41 22.81 5.70 -0.47
N GLU A 42 22.59 6.51 0.53
CA GLU A 42 23.16 6.32 1.85
C GLU A 42 22.04 6.22 2.86
N ARG A 43 22.13 5.22 3.74
CA ARG A 43 21.13 5.07 4.79
C ARG A 43 21.35 6.17 5.84
N PRO A 44 20.48 7.18 5.93
CA PRO A 44 20.68 8.24 6.91
C PRO A 44 20.52 7.68 8.32
N ALA A 45 21.26 8.25 9.27
CA ALA A 45 21.11 7.95 10.69
C ALA A 45 19.83 8.61 11.23
N ILE A 46 18.68 8.09 10.84
CA ILE A 46 17.36 8.68 11.17
C ILE A 46 16.76 8.16 12.49
N GLY A 47 17.56 7.49 13.32
CA GLY A 47 17.09 7.05 14.64
C GLY A 47 15.93 6.06 14.61
N LEU A 48 15.87 5.20 13.58
CA LEU A 48 14.84 4.15 13.50
C LEU A 48 15.09 3.06 14.54
N ASP A 49 14.02 2.58 15.14
CA ASP A 49 14.04 1.36 15.93
C ASP A 49 14.63 0.19 15.12
N ARG A 50 15.30 -0.73 15.82
CA ARG A 50 15.89 -1.93 15.23
C ARG A 50 14.87 -2.74 14.42
N ALA A 51 13.61 -2.76 14.82
CA ALA A 51 12.52 -3.42 14.11
C ALA A 51 12.34 -2.91 12.66
N TYR A 52 12.73 -1.69 12.38
CA TYR A 52 12.61 -1.05 11.05
C TYR A 52 13.96 -0.92 10.32
N SER A 53 15.05 -1.38 10.94
CA SER A 53 16.39 -1.15 10.41
C SER A 53 16.67 -1.80 9.06
N ALA A 54 16.00 -2.90 8.72
CA ALA A 54 16.17 -3.60 7.45
C ALA A 54 15.22 -3.14 6.34
N ARG A 55 14.24 -2.26 6.65
CA ARG A 55 13.27 -1.82 5.64
C ARG A 55 13.91 -0.91 4.58
N PRO A 56 13.50 -1.04 3.30
CA PRO A 56 13.98 -0.15 2.25
C PRO A 56 13.64 1.31 2.56
N LEU A 57 14.52 2.22 2.15
CA LEU A 57 14.30 3.66 2.21
C LEU A 57 14.34 4.24 0.81
N VAL A 58 13.41 5.16 0.57
CA VAL A 58 13.31 5.94 -0.66
C VAL A 58 13.33 7.43 -0.34
N LEU A 59 13.67 8.25 -1.33
CA LEU A 59 13.69 9.70 -1.22
C LEU A 59 12.45 10.29 -1.88
N VAL A 60 11.68 11.06 -1.12
CA VAL A 60 10.62 11.93 -1.63
C VAL A 60 10.90 13.34 -1.13
N GLU A 61 11.05 14.29 -2.03
CA GLU A 61 11.33 15.70 -1.70
C GLU A 61 12.54 15.86 -0.74
N LYS A 62 13.59 15.07 -0.96
CA LYS A 62 14.81 15.00 -0.14
C LYS A 62 14.62 14.38 1.26
N GLN A 63 13.45 13.88 1.59
CA GLN A 63 13.19 13.16 2.84
C GLN A 63 13.27 11.65 2.63
N ALA A 64 14.02 10.97 3.48
CA ALA A 64 14.11 9.52 3.49
C ALA A 64 12.88 8.94 4.22
N MET A 65 12.16 8.03 3.56
CA MET A 65 10.98 7.38 4.13
C MET A 65 10.80 5.97 3.60
N PHE A 66 9.89 5.21 4.20
CA PHE A 66 9.49 3.90 3.67
C PHE A 66 8.67 4.06 2.39
N PRO A 67 8.71 3.08 1.46
CA PRO A 67 7.93 3.13 0.22
C PRO A 67 6.44 3.35 0.46
N GLU A 68 5.88 2.76 1.51
CA GLU A 68 4.47 2.91 1.87
C GLU A 68 4.14 4.36 2.24
N LEU A 69 5.01 5.03 2.97
CA LEU A 69 4.84 6.43 3.32
C LEU A 69 5.06 7.36 2.12
N ALA A 70 5.93 6.96 1.18
CA ALA A 70 6.10 7.66 -0.08
C ALA A 70 4.81 7.61 -0.91
N VAL A 71 4.22 6.43 -1.07
CA VAL A 71 2.93 6.26 -1.76
C VAL A 71 1.81 7.02 -1.04
N LEU A 72 1.78 6.96 0.29
CA LEU A 72 0.83 7.74 1.09
C LEU A 72 0.96 9.25 0.83
N SER A 73 2.20 9.76 0.70
CA SER A 73 2.44 11.18 0.43
C SER A 73 1.88 11.62 -0.94
N PHE A 74 1.89 10.74 -1.94
CA PHE A 74 1.30 11.01 -3.25
C PHE A 74 -0.22 11.13 -3.15
N PHE A 75 -0.88 10.23 -2.43
CA PHE A 75 -2.32 10.32 -2.18
C PHE A 75 -2.70 11.60 -1.43
N ARG A 76 -1.88 12.02 -0.48
CA ARG A 76 -2.10 13.27 0.28
C ARG A 76 -2.07 14.52 -0.60
N LYS A 77 -1.23 14.57 -1.62
CA LYS A 77 -1.21 15.65 -2.62
C LYS A 77 -2.54 15.78 -3.38
N LYS A 78 -3.32 14.70 -3.43
CA LYS A 78 -4.66 14.65 -4.06
C LYS A 78 -5.81 14.79 -3.04
N GLY A 79 -5.51 15.28 -1.83
CA GLY A 79 -6.52 15.56 -0.81
C GLY A 79 -6.97 14.36 0.01
N TRP A 80 -6.29 13.20 -0.12
CA TRP A 80 -6.56 12.07 0.75
C TRP A 80 -5.86 12.20 2.08
N GLU A 81 -6.52 11.79 3.12
CA GLU A 81 -5.89 11.42 4.38
C GLU A 81 -5.55 9.93 4.37
N GLY A 82 -4.68 9.50 5.25
CA GLY A 82 -4.37 8.09 5.35
C GLY A 82 -3.24 7.77 6.30
N VAL A 83 -3.06 6.46 6.49
CA VAL A 83 -2.03 5.89 7.35
C VAL A 83 -1.37 4.69 6.69
N TRP A 84 -0.13 4.47 7.02
CA TRP A 84 0.53 3.18 6.87
C TRP A 84 0.18 2.29 8.05
N VAL A 85 -0.21 1.05 7.77
CA VAL A 85 -0.56 0.02 8.76
C VAL A 85 0.67 -0.83 9.05
N ASP A 86 1.22 -0.67 10.24
CA ASP A 86 2.22 -1.59 10.76
C ASP A 86 1.50 -2.76 11.46
N ALA A 87 1.19 -3.78 10.71
CA ALA A 87 0.44 -4.94 11.20
C ALA A 87 1.21 -5.71 12.29
N ALA A 88 2.55 -5.75 12.22
CA ALA A 88 3.39 -6.46 13.19
C ALA A 88 3.32 -5.82 14.58
N HIS A 89 3.32 -4.50 14.66
CA HIS A 89 3.25 -3.77 15.93
C HIS A 89 1.85 -3.23 16.24
N ARG A 90 0.85 -3.51 15.39
CA ARG A 90 -0.55 -3.06 15.54
C ARG A 90 -0.68 -1.55 15.66
N LYS A 91 0.14 -0.81 14.90
CA LYS A 91 0.20 0.64 14.90
C LYS A 91 -0.18 1.22 13.54
N TYR A 92 -0.59 2.47 13.56
CA TYR A 92 -0.84 3.26 12.37
C TYR A 92 0.09 4.46 12.36
N PHE A 93 0.73 4.72 11.23
CA PHE A 93 1.69 5.81 11.08
C PHE A 93 1.29 6.72 9.92
N ASP A 94 1.30 8.00 10.15
CA ASP A 94 1.12 9.04 9.15
C ASP A 94 2.45 9.59 8.62
N ARG A 95 3.54 9.28 9.30
CA ARG A 95 4.92 9.64 9.01
C ARG A 95 5.87 8.58 9.54
N MET A 96 7.18 8.79 9.39
CA MET A 96 8.18 7.82 9.83
C MET A 96 8.07 7.50 11.34
N PRO A 97 8.31 6.23 11.76
CA PRO A 97 8.16 5.80 13.16
C PRO A 97 9.07 6.53 14.16
N ASN A 98 10.19 7.07 13.71
CA ASN A 98 11.07 7.91 14.55
C ASN A 98 10.50 9.32 14.79
N GLN A 99 9.48 9.72 14.04
CA GLN A 99 8.80 11.02 14.12
C GLN A 99 7.39 10.92 14.73
N SER A 100 6.90 9.70 14.95
CA SER A 100 5.55 9.47 15.46
C SER A 100 5.50 8.22 16.34
N LYS A 101 4.73 8.28 17.42
CA LYS A 101 4.42 7.10 18.25
C LYS A 101 3.28 6.25 17.65
N GLY A 102 2.75 6.66 16.51
CA GLY A 102 1.54 6.16 15.92
C GLY A 102 0.35 7.11 16.16
N ILE A 103 -0.66 6.98 15.32
CA ILE A 103 -1.88 7.79 15.37
C ILE A 103 -3.11 6.90 15.42
N SER A 104 -4.24 7.47 15.80
CA SER A 104 -5.55 6.82 15.69
C SER A 104 -6.14 7.09 14.31
N LEU A 105 -6.92 6.14 13.82
CA LEU A 105 -7.69 6.31 12.58
C LEU A 105 -8.81 7.33 12.77
N GLY A 106 -9.17 8.04 11.72
CA GLY A 106 -10.41 8.80 11.65
C GLY A 106 -11.62 7.90 11.92
N ALA A 107 -12.66 8.44 12.55
CA ALA A 107 -13.81 7.66 13.03
C ALA A 107 -14.45 6.79 11.94
N HIS A 108 -14.61 7.32 10.73
CA HIS A 108 -15.20 6.60 9.61
C HIS A 108 -14.31 5.43 9.14
N ALA A 109 -13.01 5.65 8.96
CA ALA A 109 -12.05 4.60 8.59
C ALA A 109 -11.99 3.50 9.66
N ALA A 110 -12.02 3.89 10.95
CA ALA A 110 -12.06 2.95 12.06
C ALA A 110 -13.32 2.06 12.04
N GLN A 111 -14.50 2.63 11.73
CA GLN A 111 -15.76 1.89 11.58
C GLN A 111 -15.70 0.90 10.41
N VAL A 112 -15.17 1.30 9.25
CA VAL A 112 -15.01 0.42 8.09
C VAL A 112 -14.09 -0.76 8.44
N LEU A 113 -12.94 -0.49 9.05
CA LEU A 113 -12.00 -1.54 9.49
C LEU A 113 -12.64 -2.48 10.53
N ALA A 114 -13.38 -1.96 11.50
CA ALA A 114 -14.07 -2.78 12.49
C ALA A 114 -15.11 -3.71 11.83
N ARG A 115 -15.86 -3.19 10.85
CA ARG A 115 -16.81 -3.99 10.08
C ARG A 115 -16.14 -5.11 9.29
N VAL A 116 -15.04 -4.82 8.58
CA VAL A 116 -14.29 -5.86 7.86
C VAL A 116 -13.73 -6.91 8.81
N ALA A 117 -13.20 -6.49 9.96
CA ALA A 117 -12.64 -7.40 10.97
C ALA A 117 -13.63 -8.44 11.48
N GLN A 118 -14.94 -8.13 11.52
CA GLN A 118 -15.99 -9.09 11.87
C GLN A 118 -16.05 -10.29 10.91
N TYR A 119 -15.67 -10.10 9.65
CA TYR A 119 -15.66 -11.15 8.62
C TYR A 119 -14.28 -11.79 8.42
N ALA A 120 -13.22 -11.16 8.90
CA ALA A 120 -11.84 -11.59 8.63
C ALA A 120 -11.40 -12.76 9.56
N GLY A 121 -12.07 -13.00 10.69
CA GLY A 121 -11.72 -14.07 11.64
C GLY A 121 -10.39 -13.86 12.36
N SER A 122 -9.44 -13.16 11.76
CA SER A 122 -8.09 -12.91 12.26
C SER A 122 -7.87 -11.47 12.76
N GLY A 123 -8.94 -10.72 12.96
CA GLY A 123 -8.87 -9.32 13.37
C GLY A 123 -8.19 -8.44 12.31
N ARG A 124 -7.11 -7.74 12.69
CA ARG A 124 -6.37 -6.84 11.77
C ARG A 124 -5.22 -7.53 11.03
N ALA A 125 -4.94 -8.79 11.31
CA ALA A 125 -3.93 -9.54 10.59
C ALA A 125 -4.32 -9.64 9.11
N GLY A 126 -3.40 -9.25 8.22
CA GLY A 126 -3.64 -9.22 6.77
C GLY A 126 -4.32 -7.95 6.26
N CYS A 127 -4.55 -6.94 7.12
CA CYS A 127 -4.91 -5.61 6.65
C CYS A 127 -3.85 -5.11 5.65
N TRP A 128 -4.29 -4.34 4.66
CA TRP A 128 -3.43 -3.80 3.63
C TRP A 128 -2.51 -2.71 4.17
N ASP A 129 -1.45 -2.39 3.42
CA ASP A 129 -0.39 -1.51 3.90
C ASP A 129 -0.84 -0.08 4.14
N LEU A 130 -1.76 0.41 3.29
CA LEU A 130 -2.34 1.74 3.46
C LEU A 130 -3.85 1.67 3.68
N VAL A 131 -4.32 2.49 4.60
CA VAL A 131 -5.73 2.85 4.75
C VAL A 131 -5.84 4.33 4.39
N LEU A 132 -6.66 4.63 3.39
CA LEU A 132 -6.86 5.95 2.83
C LEU A 132 -8.31 6.36 3.03
N TRP A 133 -8.55 7.64 3.28
CA TRP A 133 -9.91 8.18 3.35
C TRP A 133 -9.97 9.63 2.86
N ALA A 134 -11.09 9.96 2.24
CA ALA A 134 -11.46 11.32 1.86
C ALA A 134 -12.97 11.43 2.02
N ASP A 135 -13.45 12.40 2.77
CA ASP A 135 -14.87 12.56 3.13
C ASP A 135 -15.47 11.24 3.66
N ARG A 136 -16.35 10.61 2.88
CA ARG A 136 -17.01 9.34 3.22
C ARG A 136 -16.40 8.14 2.47
N ALA A 137 -15.42 8.36 1.62
CA ALA A 137 -14.74 7.29 0.92
C ALA A 137 -13.63 6.69 1.78
N VAL A 138 -13.50 5.36 1.74
CA VAL A 138 -12.37 4.62 2.32
C VAL A 138 -11.81 3.69 1.27
N ALA A 139 -10.50 3.70 1.09
CA ALA A 139 -9.78 2.84 0.16
C ALA A 139 -8.58 2.20 0.84
N PHE A 140 -8.05 1.14 0.21
CA PHE A 140 -6.92 0.38 0.69
C PHE A 140 -5.90 0.19 -0.42
N ALA A 141 -4.62 0.29 -0.08
CA ALA A 141 -3.57 -0.01 -1.03
C ALA A 141 -2.55 -0.99 -0.45
N ALA A 142 -2.19 -2.00 -1.24
CA ALA A 142 -1.02 -2.82 -0.99
C ALA A 142 0.17 -2.18 -1.70
N VAL A 143 1.29 -2.05 -1.00
CA VAL A 143 2.53 -1.46 -1.53
C VAL A 143 3.59 -2.54 -1.59
N VAL A 144 3.94 -2.97 -2.80
CA VAL A 144 4.78 -4.14 -3.06
C VAL A 144 6.04 -3.74 -3.81
N GLY A 145 7.20 -4.14 -3.31
CA GLY A 145 8.50 -3.85 -3.94
C GLY A 145 8.83 -4.82 -5.08
N ASP A 146 9.60 -4.36 -6.04
CA ASP A 146 10.08 -5.19 -7.16
C ASP A 146 10.93 -6.40 -6.70
N GLY A 147 11.61 -6.29 -5.56
CA GLY A 147 12.34 -7.41 -4.96
C GLY A 147 11.45 -8.56 -4.48
N ASP A 148 10.17 -8.27 -4.26
CA ASP A 148 9.16 -9.23 -3.81
C ASP A 148 8.38 -9.85 -4.99
N SER A 149 8.63 -9.38 -6.22
CA SER A 149 7.90 -9.80 -7.41
C SER A 149 8.77 -10.69 -8.31
N PRO A 150 8.33 -11.91 -8.65
CA PRO A 150 8.96 -12.65 -9.74
C PRO A 150 8.79 -11.89 -11.06
N ALA A 151 9.84 -11.87 -11.87
CA ALA A 151 9.98 -11.09 -13.11
C ALA A 151 8.96 -11.39 -14.23
N SER A 152 7.96 -12.20 -13.99
CA SER A 152 6.85 -12.47 -14.93
C SER A 152 5.55 -12.68 -14.17
N VAL A 153 4.74 -11.63 -14.09
CA VAL A 153 3.38 -11.70 -13.54
C VAL A 153 2.41 -11.91 -14.70
N ALA A 154 2.37 -13.10 -15.23
CA ALA A 154 1.38 -13.48 -16.26
C ALA A 154 0.43 -14.60 -15.80
N THR A 155 0.50 -15.05 -14.54
CA THR A 155 -0.34 -16.17 -14.09
C THR A 155 -1.02 -15.87 -12.75
N THR A 156 -2.22 -16.41 -12.56
CA THR A 156 -3.01 -16.35 -11.32
C THR A 156 -2.20 -16.78 -10.08
N ALA A 157 -1.22 -17.68 -10.25
CA ALA A 157 -0.31 -18.10 -9.19
C ALA A 157 0.69 -17.02 -8.76
N ALA A 158 1.02 -16.06 -9.64
CA ALA A 158 1.86 -14.92 -9.31
C ALA A 158 1.11 -13.86 -8.49
N VAL A 159 -0.20 -13.77 -8.69
CA VAL A 159 -1.11 -12.88 -7.96
C VAL A 159 -1.20 -13.24 -6.48
N GLY A 160 -1.41 -14.51 -6.17
CA GLY A 160 -1.43 -14.98 -4.79
C GLY A 160 -0.11 -14.72 -4.05
N ARG A 161 1.01 -14.71 -4.79
CA ARG A 161 2.32 -14.37 -4.25
C ARG A 161 2.51 -12.87 -4.00
N LEU A 162 1.92 -12.00 -4.83
CA LEU A 162 1.99 -10.55 -4.66
C LEU A 162 1.22 -10.06 -3.43
N LEU A 163 0.00 -10.53 -3.24
CA LEU A 163 -0.82 -10.12 -2.11
C LEU A 163 -0.57 -10.98 -0.86
N GLY A 164 -0.18 -12.24 -1.07
CA GLY A 164 -0.13 -13.23 0.00
C GLY A 164 -1.52 -13.64 0.48
N GLU A 165 -1.57 -14.75 1.22
CA GLU A 165 -2.83 -15.35 1.67
C GLU A 165 -3.57 -14.46 2.68
N ALA A 166 -2.83 -13.79 3.55
CA ALA A 166 -3.38 -12.91 4.57
C ALA A 166 -4.14 -11.71 3.96
N ARG A 167 -3.54 -11.00 2.98
CA ARG A 167 -4.19 -9.87 2.31
C ARG A 167 -5.37 -10.32 1.44
N THR A 168 -5.25 -11.49 0.78
CA THR A 168 -6.34 -12.09 0.00
C THR A 168 -7.51 -12.48 0.92
N GLY A 169 -7.23 -13.07 2.07
CA GLY A 169 -8.24 -13.39 3.08
C GLY A 169 -8.96 -12.14 3.60
N TRP A 170 -8.21 -11.08 3.83
CA TRP A 170 -8.76 -9.80 4.26
C TRP A 170 -9.61 -9.13 3.16
N LEU A 171 -9.18 -9.21 1.89
CA LEU A 171 -9.97 -8.75 0.74
C LEU A 171 -11.32 -9.49 0.65
N ARG A 172 -11.32 -10.82 0.82
CA ARG A 172 -12.57 -11.60 0.87
C ARG A 172 -13.50 -11.12 1.98
N ALA A 173 -12.96 -10.85 3.15
CA ALA A 173 -13.72 -10.31 4.28
C ALA A 173 -14.30 -8.93 3.97
N ALA A 174 -13.52 -8.06 3.34
CA ALA A 174 -13.94 -6.74 2.96
C ALA A 174 -15.09 -6.78 1.93
N VAL A 175 -14.98 -7.61 0.90
CA VAL A 175 -16.05 -7.82 -0.08
C VAL A 175 -17.31 -8.39 0.59
N LYS A 176 -17.19 -9.34 1.50
CA LYS A 176 -18.32 -9.84 2.30
C LYS A 176 -18.96 -8.76 3.17
N SER A 177 -18.20 -7.80 3.64
CA SER A 177 -18.69 -6.66 4.43
C SER A 177 -19.38 -5.58 3.60
N GLY A 178 -19.47 -5.76 2.27
CA GLY A 178 -20.12 -4.84 1.34
C GLY A 178 -19.18 -3.84 0.65
N MET A 179 -17.85 -4.02 0.77
CA MET A 179 -16.89 -3.23 0.00
C MET A 179 -16.79 -3.74 -1.44
N THR A 180 -16.42 -2.85 -2.35
CA THR A 180 -16.20 -3.16 -3.77
C THR A 180 -14.72 -3.24 -4.11
N ALA A 181 -14.36 -3.96 -5.18
CA ALA A 181 -12.99 -4.06 -5.66
C ALA A 181 -12.38 -2.67 -6.01
N ALA A 182 -13.19 -1.71 -6.41
CA ALA A 182 -12.76 -0.35 -6.73
C ALA A 182 -12.14 0.41 -5.55
N GLN A 183 -12.37 -0.06 -4.32
CA GLN A 183 -11.78 0.52 -3.10
C GLN A 183 -10.40 -0.07 -2.77
N PHE A 184 -9.88 -0.95 -3.63
CA PHE A 184 -8.60 -1.63 -3.43
C PHE A 184 -7.67 -1.37 -4.61
N ALA A 185 -6.41 -1.07 -4.31
CA ALA A 185 -5.37 -0.88 -5.31
C ALA A 185 -4.08 -1.62 -4.91
N VAL A 186 -3.33 -2.07 -5.89
CA VAL A 186 -1.99 -2.60 -5.70
C VAL A 186 -1.00 -1.61 -6.30
N VAL A 187 -0.09 -1.10 -5.50
CA VAL A 187 0.98 -0.21 -5.94
C VAL A 187 2.30 -0.97 -5.91
N ARG A 188 2.80 -1.27 -7.09
CA ARG A 188 4.15 -1.85 -7.27
C ARG A 188 5.14 -0.72 -7.35
N TRP A 189 6.17 -0.74 -6.52
CA TRP A 189 7.21 0.27 -6.58
C TRP A 189 8.55 -0.34 -7.00
N GLU A 190 9.31 0.41 -7.75
CA GLU A 190 10.65 0.09 -8.21
C GLU A 190 11.59 1.27 -7.99
N TYR A 191 12.87 1.00 -7.86
CA TYR A 191 13.85 2.08 -7.85
C TYR A 191 13.96 2.70 -9.24
N ARG A 192 13.87 4.02 -9.31
CA ARG A 192 14.16 4.75 -10.54
C ARG A 192 15.61 4.49 -10.96
N LYS A 193 15.78 3.90 -12.13
CA LYS A 193 17.11 3.68 -12.71
C LYS A 193 17.78 5.03 -12.95
N VAL A 194 18.87 5.31 -12.25
CA VAL A 194 19.71 6.48 -12.54
C VAL A 194 20.39 6.17 -13.87
N ALA A 195 20.11 6.99 -14.89
CA ALA A 195 20.83 6.88 -16.16
C ALA A 195 22.33 7.00 -15.85
N ALA A 196 23.10 5.99 -16.23
CA ALA A 196 24.55 6.00 -16.05
C ALA A 196 25.08 7.28 -16.75
N ARG A 197 25.65 8.21 -15.98
CA ARG A 197 26.33 9.37 -16.53
C ARG A 197 27.40 8.84 -17.49
N ARG A 198 27.18 8.94 -18.80
CA ARG A 198 28.24 8.70 -19.77
C ARG A 198 29.41 9.61 -19.36
N LYS A 199 30.47 9.02 -18.84
CA LYS A 199 31.75 9.74 -18.71
C LYS A 199 32.09 10.20 -20.13
N ARG A 200 32.00 11.48 -20.38
CA ARG A 200 32.61 12.07 -21.58
C ARG A 200 34.10 11.86 -21.39
N ALA A 201 34.68 11.01 -22.26
CA ALA A 201 36.13 10.89 -22.43
C ALA A 201 36.66 12.16 -23.08
#